data_703d1599c8edebe61c02e3e9f580e0b1
#
_entry.id   703d1599c8edebe61c02e3e9f580e0b1
#
_cell.length_a   1.000
_cell.length_b   1.000
_cell.length_c   1.000
_cell.angle_alpha   90.00
_cell.angle_beta   90.00
_cell.angle_gamma   90.00
#
_symmetry.space_group_name_H-M   'P 1'
#
loop_
_entity.id
_entity.type
_entity.pdbx_description
1 polymer ?
#
loop_
_entity_poly.entity_id
_entity_poly.type
_entity_poly.pdbx_seq_one_letter_code
_entity_poly.pdbx_strand_id
1 'polypeptide(L)'
;MRFKLQDILWPKAGLCGEKLLYYRLGKNPVHDVWTLEHADKSADTGVRKLGDCGLLFKEDGVASFDTYFNGFSIEKWKKYTILDQLFLDLKIKGKFRVTLYSKQKLVDDLLEKPIFETIIEAKNDEVRTILFPEAYTVGMLCFELTALEDGSCFYGGEFYTEVEEEKIRNVKIAIGICTFKREAYVTKNIGILNEHIIENQNSDLNGHLEVFVSDNGQTLDIDQLSSEKIHIVKNKNTGGAGGFTRCMIEASRANEKGMGITHMLLMDDDIVIDPESIVKTYKILSLLKEEYKDSFIGGAMLRIDKQYSQVESGAVWNAGRLEPLKMGLDMRMLMDCIYNEWEEYREYNAWWYCCFPMDIVRSDNLPMPIFIRGDDLEYGLRNMKNLILMNGICVWHEPFENKYSSFLEYYIIRNK
;
A
#
# COMPACT_ATOMS: atom_id res chain seq x y z
N MET A 1 7.60 -17.95 15.47
CA MET A 1 8.53 -17.62 14.38
C MET A 1 8.57 -16.11 14.13
N ARG A 2 9.67 -15.61 13.55
CA ARG A 2 9.73 -14.21 13.07
C ARG A 2 8.82 -14.03 11.86
N PHE A 3 8.00 -12.98 11.88
CA PHE A 3 7.10 -12.60 10.80
C PHE A 3 7.32 -11.12 10.44
N LYS A 4 7.83 -10.86 9.25
CA LYS A 4 8.09 -9.51 8.74
C LYS A 4 6.78 -8.80 8.42
N LEU A 5 6.61 -7.58 8.92
CA LEU A 5 5.40 -6.77 8.75
C LEU A 5 5.55 -5.71 7.65
N GLN A 6 6.70 -5.01 7.63
CA GLN A 6 6.94 -3.89 6.72
C GLN A 6 8.45 -3.67 6.57
N ASP A 7 8.93 -3.54 5.34
CA ASP A 7 10.29 -3.10 5.05
C ASP A 7 10.40 -1.58 5.17
N ILE A 8 11.60 -1.06 5.44
CA ILE A 8 11.91 0.36 5.27
C ILE A 8 12.12 0.61 3.78
N LEU A 9 11.20 1.37 3.19
CA LEU A 9 11.12 1.59 1.77
C LEU A 9 11.93 2.83 1.34
N TRP A 10 12.37 2.80 0.09
CA TRP A 10 13.16 3.84 -0.55
C TRP A 10 12.47 4.35 -1.82
N PRO A 11 12.73 5.62 -2.22
CA PRO A 11 12.26 6.11 -3.52
C PRO A 11 12.77 5.23 -4.65
N LYS A 12 11.87 4.76 -5.51
CA LYS A 12 12.18 3.86 -6.63
C LYS A 12 12.08 4.61 -7.95
N ALA A 13 13.16 4.58 -8.74
CA ALA A 13 13.14 5.13 -10.09
C ALA A 13 12.07 4.41 -10.95
N GLY A 14 11.29 5.19 -11.69
CA GLY A 14 10.21 4.66 -12.54
C GLY A 14 8.90 4.33 -11.82
N LEU A 15 8.86 4.40 -10.48
CA LEU A 15 7.64 4.28 -9.66
C LEU A 15 7.32 5.61 -8.96
N CYS A 16 8.00 5.88 -7.86
CA CYS A 16 7.83 7.11 -7.09
C CYS A 16 9.17 7.69 -6.66
N GLY A 17 9.46 8.92 -7.11
CA GLY A 17 10.68 9.66 -6.80
C GLY A 17 10.54 10.67 -5.66
N GLU A 18 9.34 10.88 -5.11
CA GLU A 18 9.08 11.85 -4.04
C GLU A 18 9.65 11.36 -2.70
N LYS A 19 10.80 11.91 -2.32
CA LYS A 19 11.58 11.46 -1.15
C LYS A 19 10.80 11.57 0.16
N LEU A 20 9.99 12.62 0.30
CA LEU A 20 9.28 12.91 1.55
C LEU A 20 8.16 11.92 1.86
N LEU A 21 7.81 11.06 0.90
CA LEU A 21 6.96 9.90 1.17
C LEU A 21 7.69 8.76 1.88
N TYR A 22 9.04 8.79 1.90
CA TYR A 22 9.89 7.71 2.43
C TYR A 22 10.73 8.13 3.63
N TYR A 23 11.34 9.32 3.61
CA TYR A 23 12.15 9.84 4.73
C TYR A 23 12.27 11.37 4.68
N ARG A 24 12.58 11.95 5.82
CA ARG A 24 12.85 13.38 6.01
C ARG A 24 14.28 13.56 6.50
N LEU A 25 14.95 14.62 6.06
CA LEU A 25 16.33 14.94 6.46
C LEU A 25 16.39 16.24 7.23
N GLY A 26 17.26 16.30 8.26
CA GLY A 26 17.50 17.46 9.09
C GLY A 26 16.71 17.47 10.40
N LYS A 27 17.06 18.39 11.30
CA LYS A 27 16.56 18.48 12.68
C LYS A 27 15.15 19.10 12.83
N ASN A 28 14.65 19.77 11.80
CA ASN A 28 13.34 20.42 11.84
C ASN A 28 12.45 19.83 10.75
N PRO A 29 11.55 18.94 11.08
CA PRO A 29 10.57 18.45 10.12
C PRO A 29 9.72 19.64 9.63
N VAL A 30 9.48 19.68 8.32
CA VAL A 30 8.59 20.67 7.72
C VAL A 30 7.16 20.31 8.09
N HIS A 31 6.49 21.19 8.81
CA HIS A 31 5.14 20.96 9.32
C HIS A 31 4.03 21.55 8.42
N ASP A 32 4.39 22.37 7.44
CA ASP A 32 3.44 23.03 6.54
C ASP A 32 3.95 23.08 5.08
N VAL A 33 3.00 23.13 4.14
CA VAL A 33 3.29 23.13 2.70
C VAL A 33 4.09 24.37 2.28
N TRP A 34 3.80 25.54 2.87
CA TRP A 34 4.50 26.78 2.51
C TRP A 34 5.98 26.69 2.85
N THR A 35 6.31 26.24 4.08
CA THR A 35 7.70 26.01 4.50
C THR A 35 8.37 24.96 3.62
N LEU A 36 7.66 23.89 3.25
CA LEU A 36 8.19 22.87 2.36
C LEU A 36 8.56 23.44 0.97
N GLU A 37 7.69 24.25 0.39
CA GLU A 37 7.90 24.80 -0.95
C GLU A 37 8.99 25.88 -0.98
N HIS A 38 9.18 26.59 0.13
CA HIS A 38 10.13 27.70 0.26
C HIS A 38 11.39 27.33 1.05
N ALA A 39 11.52 26.07 1.50
CA ALA A 39 12.73 25.61 2.18
C ALA A 39 13.97 25.75 1.32
N ASP A 40 15.06 26.17 1.92
CA ASP A 40 16.36 26.20 1.25
C ASP A 40 16.82 24.77 0.93
N LYS A 41 16.60 24.35 -0.30
CA LYS A 41 17.01 23.04 -0.81
C LYS A 41 18.54 22.85 -0.86
N SER A 42 19.31 23.89 -0.67
CA SER A 42 20.78 23.85 -0.63
C SER A 42 21.33 23.66 0.79
N ALA A 43 20.47 23.72 1.82
CA ALA A 43 20.89 23.54 3.21
C ALA A 43 21.53 22.15 3.40
N ASP A 44 22.75 22.14 3.94
CA ASP A 44 23.45 20.89 4.27
C ASP A 44 22.76 20.22 5.47
N THR A 45 22.03 19.15 5.21
CA THR A 45 21.35 18.38 6.26
C THR A 45 22.30 17.43 7.02
N GLY A 46 23.59 17.36 6.61
CA GLY A 46 24.53 16.37 7.13
C GLY A 46 24.23 14.93 6.66
N VAL A 47 23.28 14.75 5.74
CA VAL A 47 22.87 13.41 5.25
C VAL A 47 22.77 13.41 3.73
N ARG A 48 23.31 12.39 3.09
CA ARG A 48 23.23 12.20 1.64
C ARG A 48 22.86 10.78 1.27
N LYS A 49 22.26 10.61 0.10
CA LYS A 49 21.91 9.28 -0.45
C LYS A 49 23.17 8.46 -0.66
N LEU A 50 23.11 7.17 -0.30
CA LEU A 50 24.14 6.15 -0.50
C LEU A 50 23.58 5.03 -1.38
N GLY A 51 23.97 5.01 -2.64
CA GLY A 51 23.39 4.06 -3.60
C GLY A 51 21.87 4.26 -3.78
N ASP A 52 21.17 3.17 -4.07
CA ASP A 52 19.72 3.20 -4.28
C ASP A 52 18.93 3.08 -2.95
N CYS A 53 19.47 2.32 -2.00
CA CYS A 53 18.81 1.97 -0.74
C CYS A 53 19.73 2.27 0.44
N GLY A 54 20.00 3.55 0.73
CA GLY A 54 20.84 3.90 1.88
C GLY A 54 21.07 5.38 2.06
N LEU A 55 21.54 5.73 3.25
CA LEU A 55 21.94 7.10 3.65
C LEU A 55 23.32 7.07 4.29
N LEU A 56 24.14 8.07 3.93
CA LEU A 56 25.44 8.36 4.54
C LEU A 56 25.35 9.66 5.34
N PHE A 57 25.84 9.63 6.56
CA PHE A 57 25.70 10.69 7.54
C PHE A 57 27.04 11.33 7.90
N LYS A 58 27.04 12.63 8.08
CA LYS A 58 28.01 13.35 8.91
C LYS A 58 27.58 13.26 10.36
N GLU A 59 28.48 13.54 11.29
CA GLU A 59 28.16 13.73 12.69
C GLU A 59 27.02 14.74 12.86
N ASP A 60 26.08 14.48 13.75
CA ASP A 60 24.84 15.24 13.96
C ASP A 60 23.83 15.26 12.79
N GLY A 61 24.10 14.55 11.69
CA GLY A 61 23.12 14.34 10.62
C GLY A 61 21.90 13.57 11.11
N VAL A 62 20.70 14.01 10.71
CA VAL A 62 19.43 13.43 11.16
C VAL A 62 18.58 12.97 10.00
N ALA A 63 17.98 11.78 10.13
CA ALA A 63 16.96 11.26 9.23
C ALA A 63 15.78 10.68 10.01
N SER A 64 14.56 11.12 9.67
CA SER A 64 13.31 10.67 10.29
C SER A 64 12.50 9.82 9.31
N PHE A 65 11.87 8.75 9.81
CA PHE A 65 11.08 7.78 9.06
C PHE A 65 9.60 7.81 9.51
N ASP A 66 9.07 8.99 9.70
CA ASP A 66 7.69 9.32 10.09
C ASP A 66 6.83 9.68 8.87
N THR A 67 6.93 8.92 7.82
CA THR A 67 6.41 9.23 6.50
C THR A 67 5.30 8.28 6.06
N TYR A 68 4.68 8.57 4.93
CA TYR A 68 3.57 7.78 4.38
C TYR A 68 3.91 6.29 4.21
N PHE A 69 5.13 5.98 3.74
CA PHE A 69 5.54 4.58 3.53
C PHE A 69 6.25 3.97 4.73
N ASN A 70 7.00 4.75 5.52
CA ASN A 70 7.86 4.20 6.58
C ASN A 70 7.34 4.42 8.00
N GLY A 71 6.30 5.22 8.19
CA GLY A 71 5.56 5.23 9.45
C GLY A 71 4.82 3.90 9.66
N PHE A 72 4.79 3.39 10.88
CA PHE A 72 4.14 2.14 11.23
C PHE A 72 2.76 2.41 11.85
N SER A 73 1.68 1.99 11.21
CA SER A 73 0.28 2.20 11.60
C SER A 73 -0.13 1.32 12.78
N ILE A 74 0.49 1.50 13.93
CA ILE A 74 0.37 0.58 15.10
C ILE A 74 -1.09 0.36 15.51
N GLU A 75 -1.92 1.42 15.49
CA GLU A 75 -3.31 1.34 15.91
C GLU A 75 -4.10 0.36 15.03
N LYS A 76 -3.93 0.43 13.71
CA LYS A 76 -4.60 -0.49 12.78
C LYS A 76 -4.06 -1.90 12.85
N TRP A 77 -2.74 -2.07 12.93
CA TRP A 77 -2.15 -3.38 13.11
C TRP A 77 -2.65 -4.05 14.39
N LYS A 78 -2.68 -3.36 15.53
CA LYS A 78 -3.20 -3.88 16.80
C LYS A 78 -4.71 -4.15 16.76
N LYS A 79 -5.47 -3.28 16.09
CA LYS A 79 -6.93 -3.44 15.96
C LYS A 79 -7.29 -4.68 15.15
N TYR A 80 -6.74 -4.81 13.96
CA TYR A 80 -7.18 -5.79 12.97
C TYR A 80 -6.43 -7.12 13.03
N THR A 81 -5.20 -7.13 13.53
CA THR A 81 -4.33 -8.31 13.48
C THR A 81 -3.96 -8.83 14.87
N ILE A 82 -3.40 -10.03 14.88
CA ILE A 82 -2.86 -10.67 16.10
C ILE A 82 -1.49 -10.13 16.51
N LEU A 83 -1.07 -8.96 15.98
CA LEU A 83 0.19 -8.33 16.38
C LEU A 83 0.27 -8.15 17.89
N ASP A 84 1.31 -8.70 18.50
CA ASP A 84 1.61 -8.55 19.94
C ASP A 84 2.79 -7.61 20.14
N GLN A 85 3.99 -8.05 19.94
CA GLN A 85 5.21 -7.24 20.07
C GLN A 85 5.66 -6.70 18.72
N LEU A 86 6.22 -5.49 18.70
CA LEU A 86 6.77 -4.86 17.50
C LEU A 86 8.27 -4.66 17.66
N PHE A 87 9.03 -5.24 16.76
CA PHE A 87 10.47 -5.09 16.65
C PHE A 87 10.85 -4.28 15.42
N LEU A 88 11.97 -3.57 15.51
CA LEU A 88 12.59 -2.83 14.43
C LEU A 88 14.03 -3.32 14.26
N ASP A 89 14.33 -3.87 13.09
CA ASP A 89 15.71 -4.14 12.69
C ASP A 89 16.25 -3.00 11.83
N LEU A 90 17.45 -2.54 12.14
CA LEU A 90 18.16 -1.51 11.41
C LEU A 90 19.52 -2.05 10.97
N LYS A 91 19.77 -2.06 9.67
CA LYS A 91 21.08 -2.41 9.10
C LYS A 91 21.93 -1.16 9.01
N ILE A 92 22.97 -1.11 9.83
CA ILE A 92 23.82 0.07 9.99
C ILE A 92 25.31 -0.25 9.92
N LYS A 93 26.11 0.80 9.70
CA LYS A 93 27.54 0.86 10.00
C LYS A 93 27.81 2.20 10.66
N GLY A 94 28.69 2.23 11.67
CA GLY A 94 28.95 3.43 12.47
C GLY A 94 28.08 3.49 13.71
N LYS A 95 27.89 4.68 14.23
CA LYS A 95 27.23 4.90 15.54
C LYS A 95 26.06 5.87 15.41
N PHE A 96 24.91 5.44 15.93
CA PHE A 96 23.67 6.20 15.88
C PHE A 96 22.99 6.28 17.23
N ARG A 97 22.42 7.46 17.54
CA ARG A 97 21.29 7.56 18.45
C ARG A 97 20.02 7.24 17.67
N VAL A 98 19.23 6.32 18.18
CA VAL A 98 17.91 5.96 17.65
C VAL A 98 16.87 6.45 18.64
N THR A 99 15.97 7.30 18.19
CA THR A 99 14.82 7.75 18.98
C THR A 99 13.55 7.19 18.37
N LEU A 100 12.79 6.44 19.15
CA LEU A 100 11.46 5.97 18.77
C LEU A 100 10.41 6.98 19.19
N TYR A 101 9.42 7.21 18.32
CA TYR A 101 8.33 8.16 18.56
C TYR A 101 6.96 7.47 18.43
N SER A 102 6.02 7.90 19.28
CA SER A 102 4.59 7.77 19.05
C SER A 102 4.04 9.10 18.59
N LYS A 103 3.38 9.13 17.45
CA LYS A 103 2.82 10.33 16.84
C LYS A 103 1.33 10.17 16.62
N GLN A 104 0.57 11.17 17.10
CA GLN A 104 -0.90 11.16 17.06
C GLN A 104 -1.38 12.54 16.66
N LYS A 105 -2.47 12.60 15.88
CA LYS A 105 -3.17 13.84 15.61
C LYS A 105 -4.24 14.05 16.70
N LEU A 106 -4.16 15.17 17.38
CA LEU A 106 -5.26 15.76 18.13
C LEU A 106 -6.10 16.63 17.17
N VAL A 107 -7.24 17.18 17.59
CA VAL A 107 -8.17 17.87 16.68
C VAL A 107 -7.45 18.84 15.73
N ASP A 108 -6.64 19.77 16.29
CA ASP A 108 -5.93 20.80 15.51
C ASP A 108 -4.40 20.78 15.76
N ASP A 109 -3.89 19.72 16.42
CA ASP A 109 -2.51 19.68 16.86
C ASP A 109 -1.88 18.30 16.64
N LEU A 110 -0.57 18.25 16.69
CA LEU A 110 0.22 17.03 16.56
C LEU A 110 0.89 16.71 17.91
N LEU A 111 0.55 15.56 18.47
CA LEU A 111 1.25 15.02 19.62
C LEU A 111 2.40 14.15 19.14
N GLU A 112 3.62 14.67 19.28
CA GLU A 112 4.86 13.92 19.04
C GLU A 112 5.51 13.60 20.38
N LYS A 113 5.61 12.31 20.71
CA LYS A 113 6.18 11.86 21.97
C LYS A 113 7.35 10.92 21.70
N PRO A 114 8.59 11.30 22.13
CA PRO A 114 9.67 10.32 22.21
C PRO A 114 9.32 9.28 23.29
N ILE A 115 9.40 8.01 22.94
CA ILE A 115 8.95 6.89 23.78
C ILE A 115 10.10 5.98 24.20
N PHE A 116 11.20 6.03 23.46
CA PHE A 116 12.41 5.27 23.78
C PHE A 116 13.60 5.89 23.04
N GLU A 117 14.77 5.89 23.66
CA GLU A 117 16.03 6.31 23.06
C GLU A 117 17.13 5.31 23.38
N THR A 118 17.96 4.99 22.42
CA THR A 118 19.11 4.13 22.60
C THR A 118 20.24 4.49 21.65
N ILE A 119 21.46 4.07 21.98
CA ILE A 119 22.61 4.17 21.08
C ILE A 119 22.91 2.79 20.55
N ILE A 120 23.02 2.69 19.23
CA ILE A 120 23.44 1.48 18.53
C ILE A 120 24.76 1.74 17.80
N GLU A 121 25.60 0.73 17.73
CA GLU A 121 26.91 0.79 17.08
C GLU A 121 27.20 -0.50 16.33
N ALA A 122 27.77 -0.37 15.13
CA ALA A 122 28.21 -1.48 14.30
C ALA A 122 29.50 -1.12 13.55
N LYS A 123 30.50 -1.97 13.62
CA LYS A 123 31.78 -1.77 12.92
C LYS A 123 31.68 -2.03 11.42
N ASN A 124 30.86 -3.00 11.06
CA ASN A 124 30.54 -3.40 9.69
C ASN A 124 29.04 -3.27 9.45
N ASP A 125 28.56 -3.61 8.26
CA ASP A 125 27.15 -3.63 7.92
C ASP A 125 26.42 -4.74 8.73
N GLU A 126 25.90 -4.36 9.90
CA GLU A 126 25.29 -5.29 10.84
C GLU A 126 23.86 -4.84 11.16
N VAL A 127 23.01 -5.80 11.50
CA VAL A 127 21.66 -5.53 11.97
C VAL A 127 21.65 -5.30 13.48
N ARG A 128 20.89 -4.30 13.92
CA ARG A 128 20.59 -4.01 15.33
C ARG A 128 19.08 -4.02 15.52
N THR A 129 18.64 -4.79 16.48
CA THR A 129 17.22 -4.96 16.81
C THR A 129 16.82 -4.07 17.97
N ILE A 130 15.68 -3.41 17.85
CA ILE A 130 15.08 -2.57 18.89
C ILE A 130 13.63 -3.02 19.08
N LEU A 131 13.23 -3.22 20.34
CA LEU A 131 11.84 -3.53 20.72
C LEU A 131 11.09 -2.22 20.99
N PHE A 132 9.93 -2.03 20.38
CA PHE A 132 9.03 -0.93 20.73
C PHE A 132 8.34 -1.18 22.07
N PRO A 133 8.20 -0.14 22.92
CA PRO A 133 7.47 -0.26 24.17
C PRO A 133 5.98 -0.59 23.92
N GLU A 134 5.45 -1.63 24.54
CA GLU A 134 4.10 -2.18 24.32
C GLU A 134 2.96 -1.22 24.71
N ALA A 135 3.23 -0.23 25.56
CA ALA A 135 2.24 0.73 26.03
C ALA A 135 1.71 1.68 24.92
N TYR A 136 2.37 1.74 23.78
CA TYR A 136 2.03 2.67 22.69
C TYR A 136 1.33 1.94 21.55
N THR A 137 0.01 2.01 21.55
CA THR A 137 -0.88 1.25 20.63
C THR A 137 -1.78 2.14 19.79
N VAL A 138 -1.63 3.48 19.86
CA VAL A 138 -2.48 4.46 19.17
C VAL A 138 -1.65 5.30 18.21
N GLY A 139 -2.23 5.64 17.07
CA GLY A 139 -1.63 6.47 16.04
C GLY A 139 -0.54 5.75 15.24
N MET A 140 0.58 6.43 15.03
CA MET A 140 1.70 5.96 14.22
C MET A 140 2.98 5.86 15.07
N LEU A 141 3.69 4.74 14.97
CA LEU A 141 5.04 4.58 15.49
C LEU A 141 6.06 4.85 14.39
N CYS A 142 7.15 5.49 14.76
CA CYS A 142 8.24 5.78 13.83
C CYS A 142 9.57 5.91 14.56
N PHE A 143 10.64 6.07 13.81
CA PHE A 143 11.98 6.24 14.37
C PHE A 143 12.74 7.36 13.67
N GLU A 144 13.72 7.88 14.39
CA GLU A 144 14.69 8.87 13.92
C GLU A 144 16.11 8.36 14.18
N LEU A 145 16.99 8.60 13.22
CA LEU A 145 18.41 8.31 13.32
C LEU A 145 19.20 9.62 13.40
N THR A 146 20.00 9.79 14.46
CA THR A 146 21.01 10.84 14.55
C THR A 146 22.40 10.18 14.57
N ALA A 147 23.25 10.51 13.60
CA ALA A 147 24.60 9.98 13.59
C ALA A 147 25.46 10.63 14.69
N LEU A 148 26.26 9.82 15.37
CA LEU A 148 27.18 10.26 16.44
C LEU A 148 28.64 10.32 16.00
N GLU A 149 28.90 10.00 14.73
CA GLU A 149 30.23 10.09 14.12
C GLU A 149 30.12 10.24 12.61
N ASP A 150 31.09 10.87 12.00
CA ASP A 150 31.20 11.02 10.55
C ASP A 150 31.31 9.67 9.84
N GLY A 151 30.65 9.53 8.68
CA GLY A 151 30.73 8.34 7.86
C GLY A 151 29.81 7.20 8.30
N SER A 152 28.95 7.45 9.27
CA SER A 152 27.89 6.49 9.64
C SER A 152 26.94 6.23 8.48
N CYS A 153 26.56 4.97 8.27
CA CYS A 153 25.70 4.55 7.17
C CYS A 153 24.47 3.81 7.67
N PHE A 154 23.32 4.08 7.04
CA PHE A 154 22.09 3.32 7.22
C PHE A 154 21.69 2.68 5.89
N TYR A 155 21.46 1.38 5.88
CA TYR A 155 21.20 0.57 4.68
C TYR A 155 19.76 0.07 4.59
N GLY A 156 18.87 0.48 5.51
CA GLY A 156 17.49 0.03 5.59
C GLY A 156 17.23 -0.85 6.80
N GLY A 157 16.08 -1.47 6.81
CA GLY A 157 15.61 -2.28 7.93
C GLY A 157 14.21 -2.77 7.72
N GLU A 158 13.61 -3.35 8.75
CA GLU A 158 12.25 -3.87 8.70
C GLU A 158 11.58 -3.86 10.06
N PHE A 159 10.27 -3.70 10.05
CA PHE A 159 9.42 -3.99 11.20
C PHE A 159 8.99 -5.45 11.16
N TYR A 160 9.06 -6.14 12.30
CA TYR A 160 8.61 -7.52 12.41
C TYR A 160 7.96 -7.81 13.77
N THR A 161 7.30 -8.93 13.85
CA THR A 161 6.76 -9.49 15.11
C THR A 161 7.17 -10.95 15.26
N GLU A 162 7.02 -11.48 16.47
CA GLU A 162 7.10 -12.91 16.73
C GLU A 162 5.68 -13.47 16.86
N VAL A 163 5.40 -14.55 16.17
CA VAL A 163 4.08 -15.19 16.12
C VAL A 163 4.21 -16.70 16.04
N GLU A 164 3.27 -17.43 16.64
CA GLU A 164 3.15 -18.88 16.50
C GLU A 164 2.70 -19.21 15.06
N GLU A 165 3.36 -20.17 14.43
CA GLU A 165 3.12 -20.52 13.03
C GLU A 165 1.66 -20.90 12.75
N GLU A 166 1.03 -21.59 13.70
CA GLU A 166 -0.36 -22.06 13.60
C GLU A 166 -1.38 -20.91 13.60
N LYS A 167 -0.96 -19.72 14.05
CA LYS A 167 -1.80 -18.50 14.06
C LYS A 167 -1.73 -17.73 12.76
N ILE A 168 -0.78 -18.05 11.88
CA ILE A 168 -0.63 -17.41 10.58
C ILE A 168 -1.64 -18.04 9.62
N ARG A 169 -2.51 -17.20 9.06
CA ARG A 169 -3.52 -17.64 8.08
C ARG A 169 -2.83 -17.99 6.75
N ASN A 170 -3.27 -19.09 6.15
CA ASN A 170 -2.85 -19.41 4.78
C ASN A 170 -3.59 -18.48 3.80
N VAL A 171 -2.85 -17.57 3.18
CA VAL A 171 -3.38 -16.56 2.25
C VAL A 171 -2.78 -16.80 0.86
N LYS A 172 -3.63 -16.77 -0.16
CA LYS A 172 -3.23 -16.73 -1.57
C LYS A 172 -4.10 -15.73 -2.31
N ILE A 173 -3.48 -14.74 -2.93
CA ILE A 173 -4.15 -13.63 -3.60
C ILE A 173 -4.23 -13.90 -5.11
N ALA A 174 -5.41 -13.69 -5.70
CA ALA A 174 -5.56 -13.56 -7.14
C ALA A 174 -5.76 -12.09 -7.51
N ILE A 175 -4.90 -11.55 -8.35
CA ILE A 175 -5.10 -10.20 -8.93
C ILE A 175 -5.98 -10.35 -10.16
N GLY A 176 -7.03 -9.51 -10.25
CA GLY A 176 -7.88 -9.37 -11.42
C GLY A 176 -7.66 -8.03 -12.11
N ILE A 177 -7.29 -8.04 -13.38
CA ILE A 177 -7.09 -6.85 -14.21
C ILE A 177 -8.03 -6.93 -15.40
N CYS A 178 -8.81 -5.86 -15.63
CA CYS A 178 -9.62 -5.72 -16.84
C CYS A 178 -8.95 -4.72 -17.78
N THR A 179 -8.69 -5.11 -19.04
CA THR A 179 -8.07 -4.22 -20.02
C THR A 179 -8.87 -4.15 -21.34
N PHE A 180 -8.87 -2.99 -21.97
CA PHE A 180 -9.44 -2.78 -23.28
C PHE A 180 -8.54 -1.89 -24.14
N LYS A 181 -7.75 -2.49 -25.05
CA LYS A 181 -6.83 -1.79 -25.97
C LYS A 181 -5.83 -0.87 -25.26
N ARG A 182 -5.23 -1.38 -24.16
CA ARG A 182 -4.24 -0.68 -23.34
C ARG A 182 -3.04 -1.59 -23.06
N GLU A 183 -2.54 -2.21 -24.12
CA GLU A 183 -1.49 -3.24 -24.08
C GLU A 183 -0.26 -2.78 -23.31
N ALA A 184 0.21 -1.55 -23.54
CA ALA A 184 1.41 -1.01 -22.92
C ALA A 184 1.28 -0.89 -21.38
N TYR A 185 0.11 -0.52 -20.87
CA TYR A 185 -0.12 -0.38 -19.43
C TYR A 185 -0.17 -1.74 -18.74
N VAL A 186 -0.98 -2.65 -19.25
CA VAL A 186 -1.12 -3.99 -18.66
C VAL A 186 0.19 -4.77 -18.74
N THR A 187 0.92 -4.69 -19.86
CA THR A 187 2.24 -5.32 -20.01
C THR A 187 3.23 -4.80 -18.97
N LYS A 188 3.26 -3.48 -18.75
CA LYS A 188 4.11 -2.87 -17.72
C LYS A 188 3.76 -3.40 -16.33
N ASN A 189 2.48 -3.42 -15.96
CA ASN A 189 2.03 -3.89 -14.65
C ASN A 189 2.32 -5.39 -14.46
N ILE A 190 2.07 -6.22 -15.46
CA ILE A 190 2.45 -7.65 -15.44
C ILE A 190 3.96 -7.79 -15.24
N GLY A 191 4.78 -7.02 -15.96
CA GLY A 191 6.24 -7.04 -15.82
C GLY A 191 6.70 -6.71 -14.40
N ILE A 192 6.12 -5.68 -13.77
CA ILE A 192 6.40 -5.30 -12.38
C ILE A 192 6.03 -6.43 -11.41
N LEU A 193 4.85 -7.03 -11.56
CA LEU A 193 4.40 -8.14 -10.70
C LEU A 193 5.29 -9.37 -10.87
N ASN A 194 5.69 -9.67 -12.10
CA ASN A 194 6.55 -10.81 -12.40
C ASN A 194 7.96 -10.63 -11.77
N GLU A 195 8.61 -9.50 -12.04
CA GLU A 195 9.95 -9.20 -11.58
C GLU A 195 10.06 -9.11 -10.05
N HIS A 196 9.11 -8.40 -9.42
CA HIS A 196 9.21 -8.08 -8.00
C HIS A 196 8.54 -9.10 -7.07
N ILE A 197 7.61 -9.92 -7.56
CA ILE A 197 6.87 -10.86 -6.72
C ILE A 197 7.00 -12.30 -7.25
N ILE A 198 6.57 -12.57 -8.50
CA ILE A 198 6.38 -13.94 -8.98
C ILE A 198 7.72 -14.66 -9.15
N GLU A 199 8.69 -14.02 -9.80
CA GLU A 199 10.05 -14.57 -10.00
C GLU A 199 11.01 -14.25 -8.85
N ASN A 200 10.65 -13.31 -7.98
CA ASN A 200 11.49 -12.92 -6.85
C ASN A 200 11.31 -13.88 -5.67
N GLN A 201 12.22 -14.83 -5.54
CA GLN A 201 12.22 -15.81 -4.43
C GLN A 201 12.39 -15.19 -3.05
N ASN A 202 12.85 -13.93 -2.96
CA ASN A 202 12.96 -13.21 -1.69
C ASN A 202 11.68 -12.44 -1.32
N SER A 203 10.68 -12.42 -2.20
CA SER A 203 9.39 -11.81 -1.89
C SER A 203 8.59 -12.70 -0.94
N ASP A 204 8.06 -12.14 0.14
CA ASP A 204 7.18 -12.86 1.07
C ASP A 204 5.88 -13.35 0.41
N LEU A 205 5.54 -12.80 -0.76
CA LEU A 205 4.35 -13.17 -1.55
C LEU A 205 4.69 -14.18 -2.67
N ASN A 206 5.96 -14.60 -2.82
CA ASN A 206 6.34 -15.59 -3.81
C ASN A 206 5.59 -16.91 -3.56
N GLY A 207 4.99 -17.49 -4.60
CA GLY A 207 4.13 -18.67 -4.50
C GLY A 207 2.70 -18.42 -4.01
N HIS A 208 2.38 -17.23 -3.51
CA HIS A 208 1.08 -16.85 -2.97
C HIS A 208 0.30 -15.87 -3.87
N LEU A 209 0.73 -15.67 -5.11
CA LEU A 209 0.11 -14.77 -6.07
C LEU A 209 -0.25 -15.49 -7.37
N GLU A 210 -1.46 -15.22 -7.87
CA GLU A 210 -1.92 -15.53 -9.23
C GLU A 210 -2.42 -14.24 -9.89
N VAL A 211 -2.30 -14.12 -11.21
CA VAL A 211 -2.76 -12.93 -11.95
C VAL A 211 -3.72 -13.36 -13.05
N PHE A 212 -4.93 -12.81 -13.07
CA PHE A 212 -5.94 -13.04 -14.10
C PHE A 212 -6.20 -11.75 -14.86
N VAL A 213 -5.99 -11.75 -16.17
CA VAL A 213 -6.22 -10.59 -17.02
C VAL A 213 -7.36 -10.86 -17.98
N SER A 214 -8.43 -10.09 -17.88
CA SER A 214 -9.54 -10.12 -18.84
C SER A 214 -9.26 -9.16 -19.99
N ASP A 215 -8.88 -9.69 -21.15
CA ASP A 215 -8.63 -8.92 -22.37
C ASP A 215 -9.93 -8.68 -23.14
N ASN A 216 -10.61 -7.59 -22.81
CA ASN A 216 -11.85 -7.18 -23.47
C ASN A 216 -11.63 -6.70 -24.92
N GLY A 217 -10.38 -6.34 -25.28
CA GLY A 217 -9.99 -5.93 -26.62
C GLY A 217 -9.59 -7.08 -27.52
N GLN A 218 -9.20 -8.21 -26.92
CA GLN A 218 -8.59 -9.35 -27.60
C GLN A 218 -7.34 -8.97 -28.40
N THR A 219 -6.54 -8.08 -27.84
CA THR A 219 -5.37 -7.48 -28.50
C THR A 219 -4.05 -7.85 -27.83
N LEU A 220 -4.08 -8.52 -26.66
CA LEU A 220 -2.88 -8.95 -25.98
C LEU A 220 -2.24 -10.17 -26.67
N ASP A 221 -0.90 -10.18 -26.66
CA ASP A 221 -0.11 -11.35 -27.03
C ASP A 221 -0.11 -12.34 -25.86
N ILE A 222 -0.99 -13.34 -25.95
CA ILE A 222 -1.17 -14.33 -24.89
C ILE A 222 0.08 -15.18 -24.71
N ASP A 223 0.72 -15.56 -25.79
CA ASP A 223 1.90 -16.45 -25.75
C ASP A 223 3.10 -15.77 -25.08
N GLN A 224 3.20 -14.46 -25.24
CA GLN A 224 4.25 -13.65 -24.62
C GLN A 224 3.98 -13.33 -23.15
N LEU A 225 2.72 -13.07 -22.78
CA LEU A 225 2.37 -12.53 -21.46
C LEU A 225 1.94 -13.59 -20.45
N SER A 226 1.45 -14.77 -20.93
CA SER A 226 1.00 -15.83 -20.04
C SER A 226 2.17 -16.62 -19.44
N SER A 227 1.99 -17.08 -18.21
CA SER A 227 2.90 -18.01 -17.54
C SER A 227 2.13 -18.96 -16.63
N GLU A 228 2.81 -19.77 -15.85
CA GLU A 228 2.15 -20.62 -14.84
C GLU A 228 1.30 -19.83 -13.86
N LYS A 229 1.70 -18.57 -13.56
CA LYS A 229 1.07 -17.68 -12.59
C LYS A 229 0.28 -16.52 -13.21
N ILE A 230 0.36 -16.33 -14.52
CA ILE A 230 -0.28 -15.23 -15.24
C ILE A 230 -1.21 -15.80 -16.31
N HIS A 231 -2.50 -15.56 -16.15
CA HIS A 231 -3.58 -16.14 -16.94
C HIS A 231 -4.29 -15.05 -17.75
N ILE A 232 -4.00 -14.97 -19.07
CA ILE A 232 -4.66 -14.04 -19.98
C ILE A 232 -5.89 -14.69 -20.59
N VAL A 233 -7.05 -14.05 -20.43
CA VAL A 233 -8.33 -14.58 -20.88
C VAL A 233 -8.97 -13.64 -21.89
N LYS A 234 -9.13 -14.08 -23.13
CA LYS A 234 -9.92 -13.36 -24.15
C LYS A 234 -11.36 -13.19 -23.68
N ASN A 235 -11.84 -11.96 -23.74
CA ASN A 235 -13.20 -11.64 -23.37
C ASN A 235 -13.85 -10.74 -24.44
N LYS A 236 -15.19 -10.73 -24.49
CA LYS A 236 -15.90 -9.72 -25.24
C LYS A 236 -15.86 -8.41 -24.44
N ASN A 237 -15.90 -7.26 -25.13
CA ASN A 237 -15.98 -6.00 -24.42
C ASN A 237 -17.34 -5.87 -23.71
N THR A 238 -17.33 -6.25 -22.43
CA THR A 238 -18.47 -6.13 -21.51
C THR A 238 -18.26 -5.01 -20.47
N GLY A 239 -17.35 -4.08 -20.79
CA GLY A 239 -16.97 -2.99 -19.89
C GLY A 239 -16.13 -3.45 -18.71
N GLY A 240 -15.87 -2.55 -17.77
CA GLY A 240 -15.17 -2.87 -16.51
C GLY A 240 -15.93 -3.91 -15.71
N ALA A 241 -17.24 -3.73 -15.51
CA ALA A 241 -18.08 -4.65 -14.78
C ALA A 241 -17.94 -6.09 -15.25
N GLY A 242 -18.06 -6.33 -16.56
CA GLY A 242 -17.97 -7.69 -17.10
C GLY A 242 -16.54 -8.21 -17.18
N GLY A 243 -15.54 -7.34 -17.36
CA GLY A 243 -14.12 -7.72 -17.38
C GLY A 243 -13.63 -8.18 -16.01
N PHE A 244 -13.91 -7.44 -14.96
CA PHE A 244 -13.58 -7.83 -13.59
C PHE A 244 -14.37 -9.07 -13.16
N THR A 245 -15.67 -9.15 -13.52
CA THR A 245 -16.47 -10.38 -13.28
C THR A 245 -15.84 -11.59 -13.98
N ARG A 246 -15.29 -11.43 -15.18
CA ARG A 246 -14.59 -12.51 -15.87
C ARG A 246 -13.36 -12.99 -15.08
N CYS A 247 -12.55 -12.08 -14.54
CA CYS A 247 -11.43 -12.45 -13.67
C CYS A 247 -11.89 -13.21 -12.42
N MET A 248 -12.95 -12.77 -11.77
CA MET A 248 -13.55 -13.45 -10.62
C MET A 248 -14.00 -14.87 -10.96
N ILE A 249 -14.68 -15.07 -12.11
CA ILE A 249 -15.12 -16.37 -12.58
C ILE A 249 -13.94 -17.31 -12.86
N GLU A 250 -12.88 -16.81 -13.50
CA GLU A 250 -11.72 -17.64 -13.79
C GLU A 250 -10.95 -18.03 -12.53
N ALA A 251 -10.82 -17.11 -11.56
CA ALA A 251 -10.25 -17.40 -10.25
C ALA A 251 -11.09 -18.46 -9.48
N SER A 252 -12.42 -18.36 -9.54
CA SER A 252 -13.34 -19.36 -8.95
C SER A 252 -13.17 -20.74 -9.61
N ARG A 253 -13.10 -20.79 -10.93
CA ARG A 253 -12.84 -22.04 -11.67
C ARG A 253 -11.48 -22.64 -11.37
N ALA A 254 -10.47 -21.79 -11.13
CA ALA A 254 -9.14 -22.25 -10.70
C ALA A 254 -9.20 -22.85 -9.29
N ASN A 255 -10.01 -22.29 -8.39
CA ASN A 255 -10.26 -22.86 -7.06
C ASN A 255 -10.97 -24.21 -7.11
N GLU A 256 -11.93 -24.40 -8.02
CA GLU A 256 -12.57 -25.72 -8.24
C GLU A 256 -11.55 -26.80 -8.65
N LYS A 257 -10.41 -26.38 -9.21
CA LYS A 257 -9.28 -27.26 -9.58
C LYS A 257 -8.19 -27.33 -8.49
N GLY A 258 -8.43 -26.75 -7.31
CA GLY A 258 -7.54 -26.85 -6.17
C GLY A 258 -6.45 -25.76 -6.09
N MET A 259 -6.60 -24.61 -6.76
CA MET A 259 -5.58 -23.55 -6.74
C MET A 259 -5.42 -22.88 -5.35
N GLY A 260 -6.46 -22.91 -4.50
CA GLY A 260 -6.40 -22.44 -3.11
C GLY A 260 -6.37 -20.92 -2.95
N ILE A 261 -6.94 -20.17 -3.90
CA ILE A 261 -7.09 -18.71 -3.81
C ILE A 261 -8.03 -18.37 -2.67
N THR A 262 -7.60 -17.52 -1.76
CA THR A 262 -8.37 -17.08 -0.60
C THR A 262 -8.93 -15.66 -0.73
N HIS A 263 -8.26 -14.82 -1.51
CA HIS A 263 -8.65 -13.42 -1.72
C HIS A 263 -8.53 -13.02 -3.19
N MET A 264 -9.42 -12.14 -3.61
CA MET A 264 -9.40 -11.47 -4.91
C MET A 264 -8.98 -10.03 -4.71
N LEU A 265 -7.96 -9.56 -5.44
CA LEU A 265 -7.55 -8.17 -5.52
C LEU A 265 -7.87 -7.65 -6.91
N LEU A 266 -8.80 -6.73 -7.02
CA LEU A 266 -9.08 -6.05 -8.29
C LEU A 266 -8.25 -4.78 -8.40
N MET A 267 -7.69 -4.54 -9.58
CA MET A 267 -6.97 -3.32 -9.89
C MET A 267 -7.12 -2.92 -11.36
N ASP A 268 -7.13 -1.61 -11.63
CA ASP A 268 -7.19 -1.06 -12.99
C ASP A 268 -5.91 -1.36 -13.77
N ASP A 269 -6.02 -1.38 -15.10
CA ASP A 269 -4.88 -1.63 -15.99
C ASP A 269 -3.93 -0.43 -16.11
N ASP A 270 -4.41 0.80 -15.92
CA ASP A 270 -3.70 2.06 -16.12
C ASP A 270 -3.19 2.73 -14.83
N ILE A 271 -3.10 1.97 -13.75
CA ILE A 271 -2.45 2.42 -12.52
C ILE A 271 -0.92 2.19 -12.58
N VAL A 272 -0.21 2.88 -11.69
CA VAL A 272 1.16 2.52 -11.31
C VAL A 272 1.08 1.92 -9.91
N ILE A 273 1.51 0.67 -9.77
CA ILE A 273 1.49 -0.08 -8.52
C ILE A 273 2.89 -0.20 -7.93
N ASP A 274 3.04 0.08 -6.62
CA ASP A 274 4.20 -0.40 -5.89
C ASP A 274 3.91 -1.83 -5.40
N PRO A 275 4.71 -2.83 -5.77
CA PRO A 275 4.55 -4.21 -5.31
C PRO A 275 4.45 -4.33 -3.79
N GLU A 276 5.08 -3.43 -3.03
CA GLU A 276 5.02 -3.41 -1.57
C GLU A 276 3.61 -3.15 -1.02
N SER A 277 2.73 -2.48 -1.77
CA SER A 277 1.31 -2.37 -1.41
C SER A 277 0.64 -3.75 -1.35
N ILE A 278 0.97 -4.65 -2.30
CA ILE A 278 0.41 -6.00 -2.36
C ILE A 278 1.04 -6.89 -1.28
N VAL A 279 2.35 -6.78 -1.08
CA VAL A 279 3.06 -7.50 -0.01
C VAL A 279 2.51 -7.11 1.36
N LYS A 280 2.29 -5.82 1.62
CA LYS A 280 1.69 -5.32 2.88
C LYS A 280 0.26 -5.83 3.05
N THR A 281 -0.55 -5.85 1.98
CA THR A 281 -1.90 -6.44 1.99
C THR A 281 -1.85 -7.92 2.38
N TYR A 282 -0.97 -8.70 1.76
CA TYR A 282 -0.77 -10.12 2.09
C TYR A 282 -0.42 -10.33 3.57
N LYS A 283 0.50 -9.52 4.12
CA LYS A 283 0.93 -9.61 5.52
C LYS A 283 -0.20 -9.28 6.50
N ILE A 284 -1.02 -8.26 6.19
CA ILE A 284 -2.21 -7.93 6.99
C ILE A 284 -3.18 -9.13 6.98
N LEU A 285 -3.51 -9.66 5.81
CA LEU A 285 -4.43 -10.80 5.65
C LEU A 285 -3.93 -12.03 6.40
N SER A 286 -2.62 -12.28 6.38
CA SER A 286 -2.00 -13.43 7.05
C SER A 286 -2.11 -13.37 8.58
N LEU A 287 -2.25 -12.18 9.15
CA LEU A 287 -2.33 -11.96 10.60
C LEU A 287 -3.71 -11.48 11.09
N LEU A 288 -4.73 -11.41 10.23
CA LEU A 288 -6.07 -10.95 10.64
C LEU A 288 -6.62 -11.79 11.80
N LYS A 289 -7.18 -11.11 12.79
CA LYS A 289 -8.02 -11.72 13.81
C LYS A 289 -9.23 -12.38 13.16
N GLU A 290 -9.77 -13.43 13.78
CA GLU A 290 -10.91 -14.18 13.24
C GLU A 290 -12.15 -13.29 12.99
N GLU A 291 -12.39 -12.32 13.86
CA GLU A 291 -13.49 -11.36 13.75
C GLU A 291 -13.39 -10.43 12.53
N TYR A 292 -12.18 -10.26 11.95
CA TYR A 292 -11.90 -9.41 10.80
C TYR A 292 -11.57 -10.20 9.51
N LYS A 293 -11.69 -11.53 9.53
CA LYS A 293 -11.30 -12.39 8.39
C LYS A 293 -11.99 -12.04 7.07
N ASP A 294 -13.22 -11.50 7.16
CA ASP A 294 -14.04 -11.11 6.00
C ASP A 294 -13.84 -9.63 5.62
N SER A 295 -12.85 -8.95 6.16
CA SER A 295 -12.58 -7.54 5.85
C SER A 295 -12.08 -7.37 4.42
N PHE A 296 -12.48 -6.25 3.81
CA PHE A 296 -11.86 -5.75 2.59
C PHE A 296 -10.61 -4.95 2.94
N ILE A 297 -9.60 -4.98 2.07
CA ILE A 297 -8.44 -4.10 2.15
C ILE A 297 -8.43 -3.23 0.90
N GLY A 298 -8.51 -1.92 1.09
CA GLY A 298 -8.47 -0.94 0.03
C GLY A 298 -7.11 -0.26 -0.10
N GLY A 299 -6.82 0.25 -1.29
CA GLY A 299 -5.68 1.12 -1.55
C GLY A 299 -6.13 2.55 -1.84
N ALA A 300 -5.41 3.52 -1.27
CA ALA A 300 -5.62 4.92 -1.58
C ALA A 300 -5.25 5.22 -3.04
N MET A 301 -5.94 6.19 -3.66
CA MET A 301 -5.55 6.73 -4.96
C MET A 301 -4.70 7.99 -4.76
N LEU A 302 -3.47 7.96 -5.22
CA LEU A 302 -2.59 9.12 -5.36
C LEU A 302 -2.51 9.56 -6.83
N ARG A 303 -2.22 10.83 -7.07
CA ARG A 303 -2.07 11.38 -8.42
C ARG A 303 -0.73 10.94 -9.03
N ILE A 304 -0.74 10.57 -10.30
CA ILE A 304 0.51 10.21 -11.00
C ILE A 304 1.37 11.45 -11.33
N ASP A 305 0.74 12.59 -11.55
CA ASP A 305 1.39 13.88 -11.87
C ASP A 305 1.87 14.65 -10.63
N LYS A 306 1.31 14.34 -9.46
CA LYS A 306 1.69 14.85 -8.14
C LYS A 306 1.70 13.69 -7.16
N GLN A 307 2.76 12.90 -7.18
CA GLN A 307 2.85 11.60 -6.51
C GLN A 307 2.55 11.61 -5.00
N TYR A 308 2.54 12.77 -4.41
CA TYR A 308 2.23 12.99 -2.99
C TYR A 308 0.78 13.38 -2.71
N SER A 309 0.00 13.73 -3.73
CA SER A 309 -1.38 14.23 -3.56
C SER A 309 -2.37 13.08 -3.58
N GLN A 310 -3.08 12.88 -2.47
CA GLN A 310 -4.13 11.88 -2.36
C GLN A 310 -5.44 12.38 -2.94
N VAL A 311 -6.04 11.59 -3.81
CA VAL A 311 -7.35 11.86 -4.39
C VAL A 311 -8.45 11.32 -3.48
N GLU A 312 -8.28 10.08 -2.99
CA GLU A 312 -9.29 9.40 -2.20
C GLU A 312 -8.68 8.24 -1.40
N SER A 313 -9.21 8.00 -0.21
CA SER A 313 -8.96 6.82 0.61
C SER A 313 -10.26 6.31 1.21
N GLY A 314 -11.05 5.60 0.38
CA GLY A 314 -12.40 5.15 0.68
C GLY A 314 -13.45 6.26 0.54
N ALA A 315 -14.72 5.86 0.51
CA ALA A 315 -15.84 6.78 0.35
C ALA A 315 -17.09 6.30 1.10
N VAL A 316 -18.09 7.18 1.18
CA VAL A 316 -19.43 6.89 1.72
C VAL A 316 -20.47 7.14 0.62
N TRP A 317 -21.49 6.32 0.57
CA TRP A 317 -22.65 6.51 -0.30
C TRP A 317 -23.75 7.26 0.44
N ASN A 318 -23.99 8.52 0.05
CA ASN A 318 -24.97 9.37 0.69
C ASN A 318 -25.98 9.92 -0.31
N ALA A 319 -27.23 9.55 -0.16
CA ALA A 319 -28.37 10.08 -0.95
C ALA A 319 -28.14 10.13 -2.48
N GLY A 320 -27.56 9.06 -3.05
CA GLY A 320 -27.27 8.97 -4.48
C GLY A 320 -25.96 9.67 -4.91
N ARG A 321 -25.09 10.02 -3.96
CA ARG A 321 -23.77 10.60 -4.23
C ARG A 321 -22.68 9.77 -3.54
N LEU A 322 -21.60 9.57 -4.25
CA LEU A 322 -20.37 9.05 -3.66
C LEU A 322 -19.60 10.24 -3.08
N GLU A 323 -19.36 10.20 -1.77
CA GLU A 323 -18.59 11.20 -1.03
C GLU A 323 -17.20 10.65 -0.70
N PRO A 324 -16.17 11.01 -1.50
CA PRO A 324 -14.80 10.55 -1.23
C PRO A 324 -14.29 11.06 0.11
N LEU A 325 -13.55 10.22 0.82
CA LEU A 325 -12.93 10.57 2.10
C LEU A 325 -11.44 10.87 1.91
N LYS A 326 -10.90 11.66 2.83
CA LYS A 326 -9.46 11.98 2.88
C LYS A 326 -8.94 12.61 1.58
N MET A 327 -9.78 13.40 0.90
CA MET A 327 -9.43 14.08 -0.33
C MET A 327 -8.41 15.19 -0.12
N GLY A 328 -7.50 15.35 -1.10
CA GLY A 328 -6.60 16.49 -1.20
C GLY A 328 -5.49 16.53 -0.16
N LEU A 329 -5.28 15.44 0.58
CA LEU A 329 -4.18 15.35 1.54
C LEU A 329 -2.84 15.35 0.81
N ASP A 330 -1.86 16.07 1.38
CA ASP A 330 -0.47 16.05 0.94
C ASP A 330 0.33 15.05 1.78
N MET A 331 0.57 13.88 1.23
CA MET A 331 1.26 12.79 1.96
C MET A 331 2.74 13.10 2.28
N ARG A 332 3.26 14.24 1.87
CA ARG A 332 4.55 14.76 2.37
C ARG A 332 4.41 15.35 3.77
N MET A 333 3.19 15.74 4.17
CA MET A 333 2.90 16.34 5.46
C MET A 333 2.63 15.27 6.51
N LEU A 334 3.31 15.37 7.65
CA LEU A 334 3.16 14.43 8.76
C LEU A 334 1.71 14.44 9.30
N MET A 335 1.12 15.64 9.46
CA MET A 335 -0.26 15.79 9.90
C MET A 335 -1.25 15.06 8.99
N ASP A 336 -1.05 15.15 7.68
CA ASP A 336 -1.92 14.50 6.70
C ASP A 336 -1.72 12.99 6.71
N CYS A 337 -0.48 12.50 6.86
CA CYS A 337 -0.20 11.07 7.04
C CYS A 337 -0.91 10.51 8.27
N ILE A 338 -0.87 11.21 9.41
CA ILE A 338 -1.52 10.75 10.64
C ILE A 338 -3.05 10.89 10.53
N TYR A 339 -3.55 11.97 9.92
CA TYR A 339 -4.99 12.14 9.69
C TYR A 339 -5.54 11.07 8.75
N ASN A 340 -4.77 10.64 7.77
CA ASN A 340 -5.16 9.55 6.87
C ASN A 340 -5.37 8.20 7.61
N GLU A 341 -4.68 8.00 8.72
CA GLU A 341 -4.83 6.83 9.58
C GLU A 341 -6.10 6.83 10.45
N TRP A 342 -6.76 7.97 10.62
CA TRP A 342 -7.98 8.02 11.43
C TRP A 342 -9.08 7.14 10.84
N GLU A 343 -9.65 6.30 11.69
CA GLU A 343 -10.80 5.47 11.34
C GLU A 343 -12.05 6.34 11.18
N GLU A 344 -12.70 6.19 10.04
CA GLU A 344 -13.97 6.80 9.70
C GLU A 344 -14.89 5.73 9.11
N TYR A 345 -16.22 5.95 9.20
CA TYR A 345 -17.16 5.06 8.54
C TYR A 345 -16.98 5.14 7.02
N ARG A 346 -16.89 3.98 6.37
CA ARG A 346 -16.66 3.81 4.93
C ARG A 346 -17.48 2.65 4.42
N GLU A 347 -18.05 2.79 3.24
CA GLU A 347 -18.87 1.77 2.59
C GLU A 347 -18.32 1.31 1.25
N TYR A 348 -17.25 1.97 0.77
CA TYR A 348 -16.75 1.81 -0.58
C TYR A 348 -15.24 1.99 -0.65
N ASN A 349 -14.63 1.20 -1.54
CA ASN A 349 -13.31 1.42 -2.09
C ASN A 349 -13.31 1.00 -3.55
N ALA A 350 -12.81 1.87 -4.42
CA ALA A 350 -12.79 1.61 -5.86
C ALA A 350 -11.85 0.47 -6.26
N TRP A 351 -12.13 -0.12 -7.42
CA TRP A 351 -11.38 -1.26 -7.94
C TRP A 351 -10.07 -0.87 -8.65
N TRP A 352 -9.58 0.34 -8.47
CA TRP A 352 -8.16 0.60 -8.76
C TRP A 352 -7.23 -0.17 -7.82
N TYR A 353 -7.71 -0.52 -6.61
CA TYR A 353 -7.07 -1.44 -5.67
C TYR A 353 -8.06 -1.84 -4.57
N CYS A 354 -8.69 -2.96 -4.70
CA CYS A 354 -9.64 -3.46 -3.71
C CYS A 354 -9.50 -4.98 -3.55
N CYS A 355 -9.05 -5.41 -2.37
CA CYS A 355 -8.88 -6.82 -2.02
C CYS A 355 -10.01 -7.28 -1.10
N PHE A 356 -10.60 -8.43 -1.40
CA PHE A 356 -11.72 -9.01 -0.65
C PHE A 356 -11.67 -10.54 -0.62
N PRO A 357 -12.36 -11.19 0.35
CA PRO A 357 -12.40 -12.65 0.46
C PRO A 357 -12.97 -13.31 -0.79
N MET A 358 -12.35 -14.39 -1.25
CA MET A 358 -12.82 -15.14 -2.42
C MET A 358 -14.19 -15.81 -2.19
N ASP A 359 -14.57 -16.05 -0.95
CA ASP A 359 -15.84 -16.69 -0.56
C ASP A 359 -17.09 -15.90 -0.99
N ILE A 360 -16.96 -14.58 -1.20
CA ILE A 360 -18.08 -13.78 -1.70
C ILE A 360 -18.27 -13.92 -3.22
N VAL A 361 -17.29 -14.46 -3.93
CA VAL A 361 -17.35 -14.68 -5.39
C VAL A 361 -18.09 -15.98 -5.69
N ARG A 362 -19.38 -15.90 -5.81
CA ARG A 362 -20.28 -17.02 -6.11
C ARG A 362 -21.15 -16.69 -7.32
N SER A 363 -21.63 -17.72 -8.00
CA SER A 363 -22.49 -17.56 -9.19
C SER A 363 -23.78 -16.76 -8.96
N ASP A 364 -24.28 -16.75 -7.73
CA ASP A 364 -25.45 -15.98 -7.29
C ASP A 364 -25.08 -14.60 -6.70
N ASN A 365 -23.81 -14.25 -6.64
CA ASN A 365 -23.30 -13.03 -6.04
C ASN A 365 -22.19 -12.37 -6.90
N LEU A 366 -22.35 -12.33 -8.20
CA LEU A 366 -21.46 -11.61 -9.10
C LEU A 366 -21.86 -10.13 -9.21
N PRO A 367 -20.95 -9.23 -9.65
CA PRO A 367 -21.28 -7.84 -9.93
C PRO A 367 -22.43 -7.70 -10.94
N MET A 368 -23.23 -6.64 -10.81
CA MET A 368 -24.30 -6.37 -11.78
C MET A 368 -23.71 -6.07 -13.17
N PRO A 369 -24.35 -6.54 -14.25
CA PRO A 369 -23.87 -6.35 -15.62
C PRO A 369 -24.18 -4.94 -16.17
N ILE A 370 -23.69 -3.90 -15.48
CA ILE A 370 -23.99 -2.50 -15.75
C ILE A 370 -23.02 -1.84 -16.75
N PHE A 371 -22.09 -2.61 -17.27
CA PHE A 371 -21.05 -2.26 -18.23
C PHE A 371 -19.88 -1.48 -17.63
N ILE A 372 -20.09 -0.25 -17.13
CA ILE A 372 -19.03 0.62 -16.59
C ILE A 372 -19.62 1.60 -15.58
N ARG A 373 -18.84 1.99 -14.58
CA ARG A 373 -19.19 2.94 -13.50
C ARG A 373 -20.28 2.44 -12.55
N GLY A 374 -19.89 2.29 -11.31
CA GLY A 374 -20.77 1.88 -10.22
C GLY A 374 -20.81 0.37 -9.96
N ASP A 375 -20.09 -0.43 -10.72
CA ASP A 375 -19.87 -1.86 -10.51
C ASP A 375 -19.15 -2.14 -9.18
N ASP A 376 -18.08 -1.40 -8.92
CA ASP A 376 -17.31 -1.38 -7.69
C ASP A 376 -18.16 -0.93 -6.49
N LEU A 377 -18.95 0.14 -6.66
CA LEU A 377 -19.86 0.67 -5.65
C LEU A 377 -20.96 -0.34 -5.30
N GLU A 378 -21.69 -0.85 -6.32
CA GLU A 378 -22.77 -1.81 -6.11
C GLU A 378 -22.29 -3.07 -5.38
N TYR A 379 -21.18 -3.64 -5.86
CA TYR A 379 -20.64 -4.86 -5.29
C TYR A 379 -20.08 -4.62 -3.88
N GLY A 380 -19.42 -3.47 -3.65
CA GLY A 380 -18.93 -3.05 -2.35
C GLY A 380 -20.05 -2.88 -1.34
N LEU A 381 -21.07 -2.07 -1.64
CA LEU A 381 -22.22 -1.83 -0.74
C LEU A 381 -22.94 -3.12 -0.35
N ARG A 382 -22.98 -4.09 -1.24
CA ARG A 382 -23.66 -5.38 -1.00
C ARG A 382 -22.84 -6.37 -0.18
N ASN A 383 -21.50 -6.30 -0.24
CA ASN A 383 -20.64 -7.34 0.30
C ASN A 383 -19.68 -6.89 1.40
N MET A 384 -19.34 -5.59 1.46
CA MET A 384 -18.33 -5.09 2.39
C MET A 384 -18.88 -5.03 3.81
N LYS A 385 -18.24 -5.73 4.75
CA LYS A 385 -18.53 -5.65 6.19
C LYS A 385 -17.61 -4.68 6.90
N ASN A 386 -16.33 -4.76 6.61
CA ASN A 386 -15.28 -3.91 7.14
C ASN A 386 -14.33 -3.53 6.01
N LEU A 387 -13.81 -2.31 6.03
CA LEU A 387 -12.78 -1.84 5.11
C LEU A 387 -11.55 -1.38 5.88
N ILE A 388 -10.43 -2.01 5.62
CA ILE A 388 -9.12 -1.64 6.16
C ILE A 388 -8.41 -0.78 5.12
N LEU A 389 -8.10 0.46 5.46
CA LEU A 389 -7.26 1.37 4.70
C LEU A 389 -6.08 1.79 5.57
N MET A 390 -4.87 1.75 5.03
CA MET A 390 -3.64 1.98 5.78
C MET A 390 -2.62 2.72 4.93
N ASN A 391 -1.86 3.63 5.52
CA ASN A 391 -0.74 4.28 4.85
C ASN A 391 0.21 3.25 4.22
N GLY A 392 0.76 3.59 3.07
CA GLY A 392 1.65 2.70 2.32
C GLY A 392 0.94 1.62 1.50
N ILE A 393 -0.41 1.57 1.48
CA ILE A 393 -1.18 0.78 0.51
C ILE A 393 -1.87 1.76 -0.43
N CYS A 394 -1.33 1.94 -1.62
CA CYS A 394 -1.82 2.90 -2.60
C CYS A 394 -1.48 2.49 -4.04
N VAL A 395 -2.12 3.22 -4.96
CA VAL A 395 -1.77 3.24 -6.38
C VAL A 395 -1.65 4.68 -6.85
N TRP A 396 -0.83 4.91 -7.87
CA TRP A 396 -0.83 6.19 -8.60
C TRP A 396 -1.67 6.05 -9.86
N HIS A 397 -2.57 6.98 -10.04
CA HIS A 397 -3.53 6.95 -11.13
C HIS A 397 -3.65 8.34 -11.76
N GLU A 398 -4.01 8.41 -13.04
CA GLU A 398 -4.30 9.67 -13.71
C GLU A 398 -5.56 10.32 -13.12
N PRO A 399 -5.53 11.63 -12.82
CA PRO A 399 -6.70 12.34 -12.30
C PRO A 399 -7.92 12.20 -13.20
N PHE A 400 -9.10 12.05 -12.60
CA PHE A 400 -10.35 11.83 -13.35
C PHE A 400 -10.73 13.00 -14.23
N GLU A 401 -10.33 14.23 -13.90
CA GLU A 401 -10.56 15.39 -14.74
C GLU A 401 -10.00 15.23 -16.16
N ASN A 402 -8.94 14.45 -16.33
CA ASN A 402 -8.33 14.17 -17.63
C ASN A 402 -9.08 13.09 -18.43
N LYS A 403 -9.99 12.37 -17.80
CA LYS A 403 -10.75 11.24 -18.39
C LYS A 403 -12.22 11.59 -18.65
N TYR A 404 -12.61 12.87 -18.53
CA TYR A 404 -13.98 13.30 -18.72
C TYR A 404 -14.49 13.05 -20.14
N SER A 405 -15.68 12.46 -20.26
CA SER A 405 -16.38 12.32 -21.53
C SER A 405 -17.89 12.22 -21.32
N SER A 406 -18.69 12.68 -22.28
CA SER A 406 -20.15 12.57 -22.25
C SER A 406 -20.64 11.11 -22.19
N PHE A 407 -19.86 10.19 -22.76
CA PHE A 407 -20.13 8.75 -22.65
C PHE A 407 -20.08 8.26 -21.20
N LEU A 408 -19.06 8.67 -20.43
CA LEU A 408 -18.93 8.30 -19.02
C LEU A 408 -20.03 8.93 -18.16
N GLU A 409 -20.39 10.19 -18.43
CA GLU A 409 -21.50 10.88 -17.75
C GLU A 409 -22.83 10.15 -17.92
N TYR A 410 -23.13 9.66 -19.12
CA TYR A 410 -24.32 8.87 -19.36
C TYR A 410 -24.39 7.66 -18.42
N TYR A 411 -23.29 6.91 -18.28
CA TYR A 411 -23.28 5.74 -17.40
C TYR A 411 -23.34 6.10 -15.92
N ILE A 412 -22.69 7.19 -15.50
CA ILE A 412 -22.77 7.69 -14.12
C ILE A 412 -24.23 7.98 -13.76
N ILE A 413 -24.99 8.63 -14.65
CA ILE A 413 -26.39 8.97 -14.40
C ILE A 413 -27.29 7.73 -14.48
N ARG A 414 -27.05 6.85 -15.48
CA ARG A 414 -27.86 5.65 -15.68
C ARG A 414 -27.75 4.65 -14.51
N ASN A 415 -26.55 4.55 -13.92
CA ASN A 415 -26.24 3.52 -12.94
C ASN A 415 -26.44 3.99 -11.49
N LYS A 416 -26.85 5.25 -11.29
CA LYS A 416 -27.31 5.79 -10.00
C LYS A 416 -28.73 5.32 -9.68
#